data_5bfa92429f5c9714539ec3ca948c9920
#
_entry.id   5bfa92429f5c9714539ec3ca948c9920
#
_cell.length_a   1.000
_cell.length_b   1.000
_cell.length_c   1.000
_cell.angle_alpha   90.00
_cell.angle_beta   90.00
_cell.angle_gamma   90.00
#
_symmetry.space_group_name_H-M   'P 1'
#
loop_
_entity.id
_entity.type
_entity.pdbx_description
1 polymer ?
#
loop_
_entity_poly.entity_id
_entity_poly.type
_entity_poly.pdbx_seq_one_letter_code
_entity_poly.pdbx_strand_id
1 'polypeptide(L)'
;MGKHVKYAIKCVTFVLLTGFLVGMVNTCLKPKYYYNQMWPSTNTYLDFYNLDKNSVDVLFLGSSHAMCTFNPQIIYDTYGITSYNLASEQQSLVVSYYWLREALKYQTPKVVVLDTYMLYKFGANYVYNDMNCSEGSVRKAMDGMRPSPLKWEAARTIAQIDPTQSALSYLFLNIRYHARWSNLNEDDFTESSMIEHGGVKGFTTTGGTAPGTVYTPFTAADAADAEAESMFGTSQVYLDKITALCADKGIRLILTNIPCDSSPERYKATQTYAAAHGLPYYDFNEASLYSAISYDAAADLLSHPNYLGAEKVSRYLGAVLAREYGIAARADASYDKSRAVYTHAVANITLTQITDPCEYLNRLQNGAYTIFIFAPKAFSSCISEDLMNQLFTLGFSTELREIPDSYHYCAVNGPDGLTEQLTMEDISFSGSIRGGVTPYRFLIDTSIMVPDGHTFSLTVDSTECGTQAPGLNLVVYDSDTKSVVDRVNINTTDPALPLTHY
;
A
#
# COMPACT_ATOMS: atom_id res chain seq x y z
N MET A 1 28.04 44.75 -23.05
CA MET A 1 27.41 43.48 -23.51
C MET A 1 26.64 43.77 -24.79
N GLY A 2 27.03 43.20 -25.94
CA GLY A 2 26.45 43.47 -27.23
C GLY A 2 24.94 43.12 -27.33
N LYS A 3 24.20 43.77 -28.22
CA LYS A 3 22.73 43.50 -28.39
C LYS A 3 22.44 42.01 -28.56
N HIS A 4 23.23 41.27 -29.34
CA HIS A 4 23.02 39.83 -29.58
C HIS A 4 23.16 38.99 -28.30
N VAL A 5 24.12 39.32 -27.41
CA VAL A 5 24.30 38.64 -26.12
C VAL A 5 23.06 38.87 -25.19
N LYS A 6 22.52 40.09 -25.19
CA LYS A 6 21.29 40.37 -24.41
C LYS A 6 20.10 39.62 -24.96
N TYR A 7 19.94 39.48 -26.26
CA TYR A 7 18.86 38.68 -26.84
C TYR A 7 19.04 37.19 -26.58
N ALA A 8 20.26 36.65 -26.70
CA ALA A 8 20.54 35.27 -26.38
C ALA A 8 20.20 34.95 -24.89
N ILE A 9 20.60 35.82 -23.96
CA ILE A 9 20.26 35.67 -22.54
C ILE A 9 18.75 35.68 -22.36
N LYS A 10 18.00 36.61 -22.96
CA LYS A 10 16.54 36.64 -22.85
C LYS A 10 15.87 35.36 -23.40
N CYS A 11 16.34 34.86 -24.54
CA CYS A 11 15.82 33.59 -25.08
C CYS A 11 16.12 32.41 -24.15
N VAL A 12 17.33 32.31 -23.65
CA VAL A 12 17.69 31.25 -22.70
C VAL A 12 16.86 31.34 -21.41
N THR A 13 16.73 32.55 -20.83
CA THR A 13 15.92 32.78 -19.65
C THR A 13 14.46 32.41 -19.89
N PHE A 14 13.89 32.79 -21.04
CA PHE A 14 12.52 32.43 -21.41
C PHE A 14 12.34 30.92 -21.49
N VAL A 15 13.25 30.21 -22.17
CA VAL A 15 13.20 28.74 -22.29
C VAL A 15 13.29 28.07 -20.93
N LEU A 16 14.20 28.56 -20.07
CA LEU A 16 14.36 28.00 -18.71
C LEU A 16 13.12 28.23 -17.83
N LEU A 17 12.55 29.46 -17.87
CA LEU A 17 11.33 29.78 -17.13
C LEU A 17 10.13 28.96 -17.64
N THR A 18 9.97 28.83 -18.96
CA THR A 18 8.91 28.02 -19.55
C THR A 18 9.06 26.54 -19.15
N GLY A 19 10.29 26.01 -19.24
CA GLY A 19 10.59 24.65 -18.81
C GLY A 19 10.28 24.41 -17.34
N PHE A 20 10.63 25.38 -16.47
CA PHE A 20 10.31 25.32 -15.03
C PHE A 20 8.80 25.33 -14.79
N LEU A 21 8.05 26.23 -15.43
CA LEU A 21 6.58 26.30 -15.30
C LEU A 21 5.91 25.02 -15.79
N VAL A 22 6.34 24.47 -16.92
CA VAL A 22 5.83 23.18 -17.43
C VAL A 22 6.13 22.05 -16.45
N GLY A 23 7.33 22.06 -15.85
CA GLY A 23 7.71 21.10 -14.82
C GLY A 23 6.80 21.17 -13.59
N MET A 24 6.53 22.38 -13.09
CA MET A 24 5.60 22.58 -11.98
C MET A 24 4.19 22.07 -12.30
N VAL A 25 3.65 22.45 -13.47
CA VAL A 25 2.33 22.01 -13.92
C VAL A 25 2.28 20.48 -14.03
N ASN A 26 3.30 19.86 -14.59
CA ASN A 26 3.38 18.40 -14.66
C ASN A 26 3.37 17.75 -13.27
N THR A 27 4.09 18.33 -12.31
CA THR A 27 4.15 17.81 -10.94
C THR A 27 2.80 17.93 -10.24
N CYS A 28 2.12 19.08 -10.35
CA CYS A 28 0.80 19.29 -9.75
C CYS A 28 -0.27 18.38 -10.37
N LEU A 29 -0.25 18.23 -11.70
CA LEU A 29 -1.26 17.43 -12.40
C LEU A 29 -0.99 15.92 -12.38
N LYS A 30 0.23 15.47 -12.01
CA LYS A 30 0.53 14.05 -11.84
C LYS A 30 -0.30 13.47 -10.69
N PRO A 31 -1.12 12.44 -10.91
CA PRO A 31 -1.82 11.77 -9.81
C PRO A 31 -0.83 11.23 -8.78
N LYS A 32 -1.18 11.34 -7.50
CA LYS A 32 -0.42 10.79 -6.38
C LYS A 32 -1.15 9.56 -5.85
N TYR A 33 -0.45 8.44 -5.80
CA TYR A 33 -0.94 7.16 -5.29
C TYR A 33 -0.15 6.82 -4.03
N TYR A 34 -0.54 7.42 -2.92
CA TYR A 34 0.09 7.24 -1.62
C TYR A 34 -0.36 5.95 -0.93
N TYR A 35 0.29 5.59 0.16
CA TYR A 35 0.06 4.36 0.90
C TYR A 35 -1.39 4.19 1.40
N ASN A 36 -2.05 5.26 1.76
CA ASN A 36 -3.45 5.28 2.20
C ASN A 36 -4.46 5.07 1.07
N GLN A 37 -4.01 4.90 -0.16
CA GLN A 37 -4.85 4.62 -1.32
C GLN A 37 -4.67 3.17 -1.77
N MET A 38 -5.69 2.66 -2.45
CA MET A 38 -5.61 1.34 -3.06
C MET A 38 -4.46 1.30 -4.08
N TRP A 39 -3.55 0.35 -3.91
CA TRP A 39 -2.39 0.13 -4.78
C TRP A 39 -1.48 1.35 -4.90
N PRO A 40 -0.80 1.72 -3.81
CA PRO A 40 0.11 2.87 -3.79
C PRO A 40 1.30 2.63 -4.71
N SER A 41 1.78 3.69 -5.36
CA SER A 41 2.94 3.61 -6.23
C SER A 41 3.80 4.88 -6.22
N THR A 42 3.22 6.04 -5.91
CA THR A 42 3.97 7.30 -5.86
C THR A 42 5.17 7.20 -4.92
N ASN A 43 4.93 6.72 -3.70
CA ASN A 43 5.99 6.55 -2.71
C ASN A 43 7.05 5.53 -3.14
N THR A 44 6.64 4.38 -3.71
CA THR A 44 7.58 3.35 -4.18
C THR A 44 8.63 3.93 -5.10
N TYR A 45 8.22 4.72 -6.10
CA TYR A 45 9.14 5.24 -7.10
C TYR A 45 9.85 6.52 -6.66
N LEU A 46 9.21 7.36 -5.82
CA LEU A 46 9.84 8.54 -5.23
C LEU A 46 10.94 8.13 -4.25
N ASP A 47 10.65 7.24 -3.31
CA ASP A 47 11.60 6.82 -2.30
C ASP A 47 12.77 6.03 -2.87
N PHE A 48 12.56 5.32 -4.00
CA PHE A 48 13.66 4.70 -4.72
C PHE A 48 14.73 5.72 -5.12
N TYR A 49 14.34 6.90 -5.58
CA TYR A 49 15.27 7.96 -5.95
C TYR A 49 15.91 8.69 -4.76
N ASN A 50 15.37 8.49 -3.56
CA ASN A 50 15.90 9.05 -2.31
C ASN A 50 16.90 8.10 -1.61
N LEU A 51 17.08 6.88 -2.14
CA LEU A 51 18.05 5.94 -1.61
C LEU A 51 19.48 6.41 -1.88
N ASP A 52 20.36 6.10 -0.94
CA ASP A 52 21.79 6.24 -1.17
C ASP A 52 22.24 5.37 -2.35
N LYS A 53 23.23 5.83 -3.10
CA LYS A 53 23.77 5.05 -4.22
C LYS A 53 24.38 3.75 -3.72
N ASN A 54 24.12 2.66 -4.44
CA ASN A 54 24.64 1.32 -4.14
C ASN A 54 24.29 0.84 -2.72
N SER A 55 23.12 1.23 -2.22
CA SER A 55 22.63 0.82 -0.91
C SER A 55 21.74 -0.44 -0.95
N VAL A 56 21.37 -0.91 -2.13
CA VAL A 56 20.46 -2.05 -2.34
C VAL A 56 21.23 -3.25 -2.87
N ASP A 57 21.30 -4.33 -2.10
CA ASP A 57 21.91 -5.60 -2.51
C ASP A 57 20.92 -6.51 -3.27
N VAL A 58 19.62 -6.42 -2.98
CA VAL A 58 18.57 -7.21 -3.62
C VAL A 58 17.44 -6.31 -4.10
N LEU A 59 17.06 -6.46 -5.36
CA LEU A 59 15.94 -5.73 -5.95
C LEU A 59 14.80 -6.69 -6.29
N PHE A 60 13.59 -6.41 -5.78
CA PHE A 60 12.38 -7.15 -6.14
C PHE A 60 11.65 -6.42 -7.27
N LEU A 61 11.16 -7.19 -8.23
CA LEU A 61 10.35 -6.73 -9.36
C LEU A 61 9.11 -7.60 -9.50
N GLY A 62 8.01 -7.03 -9.92
CA GLY A 62 6.77 -7.75 -10.15
C GLY A 62 5.54 -6.87 -10.09
N SER A 63 4.40 -7.51 -9.96
CA SER A 63 3.09 -6.86 -9.85
C SER A 63 2.72 -6.54 -8.39
N SER A 64 1.43 -6.28 -8.12
CA SER A 64 0.89 -6.17 -6.76
C SER A 64 1.19 -7.42 -5.91
N HIS A 65 1.33 -8.58 -6.53
CA HIS A 65 1.74 -9.81 -5.87
C HIS A 65 3.09 -9.64 -5.17
N ALA A 66 4.12 -9.20 -5.90
CA ALA A 66 5.44 -8.90 -5.35
C ALA A 66 5.39 -7.75 -4.33
N MET A 67 4.60 -6.71 -4.62
CA MET A 67 4.47 -5.52 -3.77
C MET A 67 3.94 -5.86 -2.36
N CYS A 68 2.98 -6.79 -2.27
CA CYS A 68 2.39 -7.24 -1.00
C CYS A 68 3.15 -8.41 -0.34
N THR A 69 4.14 -9.02 -1.01
CA THR A 69 4.78 -10.24 -0.52
C THR A 69 6.22 -10.04 -0.07
N PHE A 70 7.05 -9.37 -0.88
CA PHE A 70 8.47 -9.23 -0.55
C PHE A 70 8.70 -8.06 0.38
N ASN A 71 8.85 -8.36 1.67
CA ASN A 71 9.02 -7.36 2.73
C ASN A 71 10.50 -7.12 3.04
N PRO A 72 11.09 -5.99 2.57
CA PRO A 72 12.49 -5.67 2.82
C PRO A 72 12.82 -5.51 4.31
N GLN A 73 11.85 -5.08 5.14
CA GLN A 73 12.08 -4.91 6.57
C GLN A 73 12.29 -6.26 7.27
N ILE A 74 11.45 -7.25 6.99
CA ILE A 74 11.57 -8.60 7.56
C ILE A 74 12.89 -9.26 7.12
N ILE A 75 13.27 -9.11 5.85
CA ILE A 75 14.54 -9.64 5.32
C ILE A 75 15.73 -8.98 6.03
N TYR A 76 15.68 -7.67 6.22
CA TYR A 76 16.73 -6.93 6.93
C TYR A 76 16.82 -7.32 8.40
N ASP A 77 15.70 -7.34 9.12
CA ASP A 77 15.66 -7.65 10.54
C ASP A 77 16.17 -9.07 10.85
N THR A 78 15.95 -10.00 9.91
CA THR A 78 16.32 -11.40 10.11
C THR A 78 17.74 -11.71 9.62
N TYR A 79 18.19 -11.08 8.52
CA TYR A 79 19.43 -11.45 7.83
C TYR A 79 20.38 -10.26 7.59
N GLY A 80 20.00 -9.03 7.92
CA GLY A 80 20.78 -7.82 7.65
C GLY A 80 20.93 -7.49 6.15
N ILE A 81 20.12 -8.11 5.27
CA ILE A 81 20.21 -7.92 3.82
C ILE A 81 19.42 -6.68 3.41
N THR A 82 20.09 -5.73 2.76
CA THR A 82 19.43 -4.54 2.22
C THR A 82 18.72 -4.87 0.91
N SER A 83 17.45 -4.51 0.82
CA SER A 83 16.63 -4.78 -0.36
C SER A 83 15.61 -3.66 -0.63
N TYR A 84 15.05 -3.65 -1.82
CA TYR A 84 14.00 -2.71 -2.20
C TYR A 84 12.99 -3.37 -3.12
N ASN A 85 11.71 -3.06 -2.93
CA ASN A 85 10.62 -3.60 -3.73
C ASN A 85 10.16 -2.55 -4.76
N LEU A 86 10.54 -2.75 -6.02
CA LEU A 86 10.16 -1.93 -7.18
C LEU A 86 9.01 -2.60 -7.95
N ALA A 87 7.95 -2.93 -7.26
CA ALA A 87 6.74 -3.52 -7.81
C ALA A 87 5.55 -2.57 -7.65
N SER A 88 4.56 -2.71 -8.50
CA SER A 88 3.31 -1.95 -8.44
C SER A 88 2.14 -2.73 -9.03
N GLU A 89 0.92 -2.22 -8.85
CA GLU A 89 -0.30 -2.85 -9.37
C GLU A 89 -0.16 -3.23 -10.85
N GLN A 90 -0.42 -4.50 -11.20
CA GLN A 90 -0.37 -5.03 -12.58
C GLN A 90 0.89 -4.63 -13.36
N GLN A 91 2.02 -4.45 -12.70
CA GLN A 91 3.24 -4.05 -13.37
C GLN A 91 3.67 -5.11 -14.39
N SER A 92 3.57 -4.81 -15.67
CA SER A 92 3.97 -5.72 -16.74
C SER A 92 5.50 -5.88 -16.80
N LEU A 93 5.95 -6.94 -17.47
CA LEU A 93 7.39 -7.16 -17.66
C LEU A 93 8.05 -6.06 -18.50
N VAL A 94 7.31 -5.39 -19.38
CA VAL A 94 7.78 -4.20 -20.12
C VAL A 94 8.20 -3.12 -19.13
N VAL A 95 7.32 -2.80 -18.18
CA VAL A 95 7.57 -1.78 -17.15
C VAL A 95 8.69 -2.21 -16.22
N SER A 96 8.69 -3.48 -15.78
CA SER A 96 9.75 -4.05 -14.94
C SER A 96 11.13 -3.96 -15.59
N TYR A 97 11.24 -4.23 -16.89
CA TYR A 97 12.48 -4.08 -17.65
C TYR A 97 12.99 -2.65 -17.66
N TYR A 98 12.14 -1.67 -17.91
CA TYR A 98 12.56 -0.27 -17.95
C TYR A 98 12.89 0.26 -16.56
N TRP A 99 12.19 -0.17 -15.51
CA TRP A 99 12.54 0.15 -14.13
C TRP A 99 13.83 -0.53 -13.67
N LEU A 100 14.09 -1.76 -14.10
CA LEU A 100 15.41 -2.38 -13.83
C LEU A 100 16.54 -1.55 -14.46
N ARG A 101 16.40 -1.14 -15.72
CA ARG A 101 17.39 -0.28 -16.39
C ARG A 101 17.56 1.08 -15.70
N GLU A 102 16.46 1.65 -15.23
CA GLU A 102 16.52 2.91 -14.45
C GLU A 102 17.22 2.68 -13.11
N ALA A 103 16.86 1.62 -12.40
CA ALA A 103 17.45 1.28 -11.11
C ALA A 103 18.96 1.07 -11.19
N LEU A 104 19.46 0.45 -12.25
CA LEU A 104 20.89 0.20 -12.48
C LEU A 104 21.71 1.48 -12.73
N LYS A 105 21.11 2.65 -12.86
CA LYS A 105 21.84 3.93 -12.87
C LYS A 105 22.22 4.40 -11.46
N TYR A 106 21.53 3.90 -10.43
CA TYR A 106 21.65 4.35 -9.04
C TYR A 106 22.15 3.25 -8.11
N GLN A 107 21.83 1.99 -8.43
CA GLN A 107 22.09 0.84 -7.60
C GLN A 107 22.85 -0.25 -8.35
N THR A 108 23.61 -1.07 -7.61
CA THR A 108 24.35 -2.22 -8.14
C THR A 108 23.91 -3.49 -7.38
N PRO A 109 22.67 -3.95 -7.59
CA PRO A 109 22.16 -5.12 -6.88
C PRO A 109 22.95 -6.37 -7.26
N LYS A 110 23.18 -7.25 -6.30
CA LYS A 110 23.80 -8.56 -6.51
C LYS A 110 22.79 -9.58 -7.03
N VAL A 111 21.52 -9.38 -6.63
CA VAL A 111 20.40 -10.26 -6.97
C VAL A 111 19.20 -9.42 -7.40
N VAL A 112 18.51 -9.88 -8.44
CA VAL A 112 17.16 -9.45 -8.81
C VAL A 112 16.23 -10.63 -8.60
N VAL A 113 15.14 -10.44 -7.89
CA VAL A 113 14.06 -11.40 -7.72
C VAL A 113 12.87 -10.90 -8.52
N LEU A 114 12.43 -11.70 -9.48
CA LEU A 114 11.30 -11.38 -10.36
C LEU A 114 10.11 -12.29 -10.07
N ASP A 115 9.00 -11.70 -9.66
CA ASP A 115 7.73 -12.41 -9.58
C ASP A 115 7.18 -12.68 -11.00
N THR A 116 6.77 -13.92 -11.23
CA THR A 116 6.41 -14.44 -12.56
C THR A 116 4.92 -14.40 -12.87
N TYR A 117 4.09 -13.89 -11.97
CA TYR A 117 2.64 -13.83 -12.15
C TYR A 117 2.22 -13.19 -13.49
N MET A 118 2.87 -12.10 -13.89
CA MET A 118 2.56 -11.39 -15.14
C MET A 118 3.18 -12.03 -16.40
N LEU A 119 3.77 -13.20 -16.29
CA LEU A 119 4.21 -13.98 -17.48
C LEU A 119 3.04 -14.53 -18.28
N TYR A 120 1.91 -14.75 -17.64
CA TYR A 120 0.72 -15.32 -18.24
C TYR A 120 -0.36 -14.27 -18.44
N LYS A 121 -1.34 -14.58 -19.30
CA LYS A 121 -2.42 -13.65 -19.58
C LYS A 121 -3.18 -13.33 -18.29
N PHE A 122 -3.26 -12.04 -17.97
CA PHE A 122 -3.94 -11.56 -16.78
C PHE A 122 -5.46 -11.67 -16.95
N GLY A 123 -6.06 -12.63 -16.26
CA GLY A 123 -7.51 -12.80 -16.17
C GLY A 123 -8.21 -13.18 -17.49
N ALA A 124 -9.03 -14.22 -17.46
CA ALA A 124 -9.79 -14.67 -18.64
C ALA A 124 -10.80 -13.64 -19.17
N ASN A 125 -11.27 -12.73 -18.29
CA ASN A 125 -12.31 -11.76 -18.57
C ASN A 125 -11.80 -10.35 -18.88
N TYR A 126 -10.48 -10.10 -18.79
CA TYR A 126 -9.89 -8.79 -19.09
C TYR A 126 -9.20 -8.83 -20.44
N VAL A 127 -9.73 -8.06 -21.37
CA VAL A 127 -9.06 -7.82 -22.67
C VAL A 127 -8.08 -6.67 -22.44
N TYR A 128 -6.95 -6.97 -21.81
CA TYR A 128 -5.83 -6.05 -21.86
C TYR A 128 -5.11 -6.20 -23.20
N ASN A 129 -4.60 -5.06 -23.68
CA ASN A 129 -3.76 -4.99 -24.88
C ASN A 129 -2.49 -5.84 -24.73
N ASP A 130 -1.60 -5.75 -25.71
CA ASP A 130 -0.32 -6.46 -25.71
C ASP A 130 0.63 -6.07 -24.54
N MET A 131 0.26 -5.09 -23.71
CA MET A 131 0.96 -4.76 -22.45
C MET A 131 0.65 -5.76 -21.33
N ASN A 132 -0.38 -6.59 -21.44
CA ASN A 132 -0.90 -7.47 -20.40
C ASN A 132 -1.35 -6.74 -19.11
N CYS A 133 -1.67 -5.46 -19.20
CA CYS A 133 -2.12 -4.64 -18.07
C CYS A 133 -2.91 -3.41 -18.54
N SER A 134 -3.57 -2.73 -17.61
CA SER A 134 -4.31 -1.50 -17.89
C SER A 134 -3.37 -0.30 -18.17
N GLU A 135 -3.86 0.72 -18.91
CA GLU A 135 -3.14 2.00 -19.04
C GLU A 135 -2.85 2.61 -17.67
N GLY A 136 -3.84 2.58 -16.76
CA GLY A 136 -3.70 3.15 -15.43
C GLY A 136 -2.54 2.55 -14.64
N SER A 137 -2.37 1.24 -14.71
CA SER A 137 -1.26 0.54 -14.04
C SER A 137 0.09 0.89 -14.66
N VAL A 138 0.18 0.99 -15.99
CA VAL A 138 1.40 1.49 -16.65
C VAL A 138 1.73 2.91 -16.19
N ARG A 139 0.73 3.78 -16.09
CA ARG A 139 0.89 5.17 -15.64
C ARG A 139 1.37 5.26 -14.19
N LYS A 140 0.78 4.49 -13.27
CA LYS A 140 1.20 4.45 -11.87
C LYS A 140 2.71 4.25 -11.72
N ALA A 141 3.30 3.39 -12.54
CA ALA A 141 4.72 3.12 -12.53
C ALA A 141 5.54 4.16 -13.34
N MET A 142 5.15 4.39 -14.60
CA MET A 142 5.99 5.14 -15.54
C MET A 142 5.96 6.64 -15.33
N ASP A 143 4.88 7.21 -14.80
CA ASP A 143 4.80 8.65 -14.52
C ASP A 143 5.76 9.05 -13.38
N GLY A 144 6.10 8.11 -12.48
CA GLY A 144 7.12 8.27 -11.43
C GLY A 144 8.56 8.29 -11.95
N MET A 145 8.84 7.75 -13.14
CA MET A 145 10.19 7.73 -13.70
C MET A 145 10.66 9.14 -14.08
N ARG A 146 11.90 9.51 -13.71
CA ARG A 146 12.48 10.82 -14.01
C ARG A 146 12.65 11.02 -15.54
N PRO A 147 12.40 12.23 -16.06
CA PRO A 147 12.63 12.55 -17.46
C PRO A 147 14.06 12.21 -17.89
N SER A 148 14.21 11.39 -18.92
CA SER A 148 15.51 10.93 -19.40
C SER A 148 15.36 10.31 -20.80
N PRO A 149 16.46 10.09 -21.56
CA PRO A 149 16.43 9.32 -22.81
C PRO A 149 15.81 7.91 -22.61
N LEU A 150 16.05 7.28 -21.46
CA LEU A 150 15.45 5.97 -21.13
C LEU A 150 13.93 6.07 -20.97
N LYS A 151 13.42 7.09 -20.28
CA LYS A 151 11.97 7.31 -20.16
C LYS A 151 11.34 7.55 -21.53
N TRP A 152 12.00 8.29 -22.41
CA TRP A 152 11.51 8.49 -23.78
C TRP A 152 11.49 7.18 -24.58
N GLU A 153 12.54 6.37 -24.47
CA GLU A 153 12.58 5.04 -25.08
C GLU A 153 11.41 4.17 -24.59
N ALA A 154 11.21 4.11 -23.26
CA ALA A 154 10.12 3.37 -22.65
C ALA A 154 8.75 3.86 -23.13
N ALA A 155 8.52 5.17 -23.14
CA ALA A 155 7.28 5.77 -23.61
C ALA A 155 6.96 5.43 -25.06
N ARG A 156 7.96 5.46 -25.94
CA ARG A 156 7.81 5.06 -27.34
C ARG A 156 7.48 3.57 -27.46
N THR A 157 8.16 2.74 -26.71
CA THR A 157 7.89 1.29 -26.70
C THR A 157 6.48 0.99 -26.24
N ILE A 158 6.04 1.63 -25.15
CA ILE A 158 4.67 1.48 -24.64
C ILE A 158 3.65 1.89 -25.72
N ALA A 159 3.84 3.04 -26.37
CA ALA A 159 2.96 3.50 -27.44
C ALA A 159 3.00 2.63 -28.71
N GLN A 160 4.06 1.87 -28.93
CA GLN A 160 4.15 0.88 -30.02
C GLN A 160 3.38 -0.41 -29.68
N ILE A 161 3.44 -0.85 -28.41
CA ILE A 161 2.74 -2.05 -27.93
C ILE A 161 1.24 -1.73 -27.74
N ASP A 162 0.94 -0.54 -27.23
CA ASP A 162 -0.43 -0.04 -27.03
C ASP A 162 -0.64 1.29 -27.77
N PRO A 163 -1.12 1.27 -29.03
CA PRO A 163 -1.32 2.47 -29.82
C PRO A 163 -2.39 3.43 -29.29
N THR A 164 -3.16 3.06 -28.28
CA THR A 164 -4.10 3.98 -27.61
C THR A 164 -3.38 4.99 -26.73
N GLN A 165 -2.12 4.74 -26.39
CA GLN A 165 -1.30 5.59 -25.54
C GLN A 165 -0.38 6.50 -26.35
N SER A 166 -0.20 7.73 -25.90
CA SER A 166 0.71 8.70 -26.50
C SER A 166 2.05 8.73 -25.80
N ALA A 167 3.15 8.49 -26.51
CA ALA A 167 4.50 8.59 -25.95
C ALA A 167 4.79 9.98 -25.36
N LEU A 168 4.31 11.06 -26.00
CA LEU A 168 4.51 12.43 -25.52
C LEU A 168 3.83 12.67 -24.17
N SER A 169 2.72 12.01 -23.89
CA SER A 169 1.99 12.18 -22.62
C SER A 169 2.74 11.62 -21.41
N TYR A 170 3.76 10.79 -21.60
CA TYR A 170 4.66 10.33 -20.53
C TYR A 170 5.74 11.34 -20.15
N LEU A 171 6.08 12.27 -21.07
CA LEU A 171 7.01 13.37 -20.79
C LEU A 171 6.27 14.62 -20.35
N PHE A 172 5.11 14.89 -20.95
CA PHE A 172 4.26 16.04 -20.67
C PHE A 172 2.95 15.54 -20.06
N LEU A 173 2.95 15.34 -18.75
CA LEU A 173 1.85 14.71 -18.01
C LEU A 173 0.55 15.50 -18.13
N ASN A 174 0.62 16.82 -18.32
CA ASN A 174 -0.52 17.68 -18.58
C ASN A 174 -1.32 17.26 -19.84
N ILE A 175 -0.73 16.60 -20.83
CA ILE A 175 -1.47 16.05 -21.99
C ILE A 175 -2.50 15.02 -21.52
N ARG A 176 -2.14 14.18 -20.54
CA ARG A 176 -3.02 13.11 -20.02
C ARG A 176 -3.93 13.61 -18.90
N TYR A 177 -3.41 14.48 -18.04
CA TYR A 177 -4.04 14.83 -16.76
C TYR A 177 -4.57 16.27 -16.69
N HIS A 178 -4.71 16.96 -17.82
CA HIS A 178 -5.17 18.36 -17.84
C HIS A 178 -6.52 18.56 -17.15
N ALA A 179 -7.42 17.57 -17.17
CA ALA A 179 -8.74 17.69 -16.54
C ALA A 179 -8.67 17.70 -14.99
N ARG A 180 -7.52 17.38 -14.36
CA ARG A 180 -7.38 17.39 -12.91
C ARG A 180 -7.39 18.78 -12.28
N TRP A 181 -7.32 19.86 -13.06
CA TRP A 181 -7.37 21.23 -12.53
C TRP A 181 -8.53 21.48 -11.56
N SER A 182 -9.66 20.85 -11.79
CA SER A 182 -10.86 21.02 -10.96
C SER A 182 -10.87 20.20 -9.68
N ASN A 183 -9.91 19.28 -9.50
CA ASN A 183 -9.87 18.29 -8.43
C ASN A 183 -8.51 18.22 -7.75
N LEU A 184 -7.74 19.30 -7.77
CA LEU A 184 -6.46 19.37 -7.06
C LEU A 184 -6.69 19.52 -5.56
N ASN A 185 -5.85 18.88 -4.76
CA ASN A 185 -5.79 18.98 -3.32
C ASN A 185 -4.36 19.33 -2.86
N GLU A 186 -4.11 19.40 -1.56
CA GLU A 186 -2.79 19.76 -1.02
C GLU A 186 -1.68 18.77 -1.42
N ASP A 187 -2.00 17.48 -1.51
CA ASP A 187 -1.03 16.44 -1.89
C ASP A 187 -0.53 16.61 -3.32
N ASP A 188 -1.30 17.28 -4.20
CA ASP A 188 -0.88 17.54 -5.56
C ASP A 188 0.28 18.56 -5.66
N PHE A 189 0.47 19.38 -4.63
CA PHE A 189 1.53 20.40 -4.56
C PHE A 189 2.77 19.93 -3.79
N THR A 190 2.68 18.79 -3.11
CA THR A 190 3.76 18.22 -2.32
C THR A 190 4.02 16.77 -2.73
N GLU A 191 5.24 16.29 -2.56
CA GLU A 191 5.58 14.86 -2.67
C GLU A 191 6.13 14.42 -1.32
N SER A 192 5.43 13.49 -0.67
CA SER A 192 5.80 12.94 0.62
C SER A 192 6.46 11.58 0.46
N SER A 193 7.31 11.19 1.41
CA SER A 193 7.96 9.89 1.39
C SER A 193 7.00 8.77 1.74
N MET A 194 7.36 7.54 1.38
CA MET A 194 6.62 6.34 1.76
C MET A 194 6.54 6.17 3.29
N ILE A 195 7.57 6.57 4.01
CA ILE A 195 7.62 6.55 5.47
C ILE A 195 6.55 7.45 6.08
N GLU A 196 6.35 8.66 5.53
CA GLU A 196 5.31 9.59 6.00
C GLU A 196 3.89 9.08 5.74
N HIS A 197 3.72 8.10 4.86
CA HIS A 197 2.44 7.50 4.49
C HIS A 197 2.34 6.00 4.88
N GLY A 198 3.16 5.52 5.78
CA GLY A 198 3.08 4.16 6.30
C GLY A 198 3.68 3.06 5.41
N GLY A 199 4.42 3.40 4.37
CA GLY A 199 5.06 2.43 3.48
C GLY A 199 6.45 2.00 3.92
N VAL A 200 6.91 0.84 3.44
CA VAL A 200 8.16 0.17 3.87
C VAL A 200 8.98 -0.25 2.67
N LYS A 201 9.94 0.59 2.23
CA LYS A 201 10.89 0.23 1.17
C LYS A 201 10.22 -0.35 -0.10
N GLY A 202 9.08 0.20 -0.52
CA GLY A 202 8.28 -0.30 -1.66
C GLY A 202 7.32 -1.45 -1.33
N PHE A 203 7.39 -2.03 -0.15
CA PHE A 203 6.44 -3.03 0.33
C PHE A 203 5.15 -2.36 0.83
N THR A 204 4.02 -2.99 0.56
CA THR A 204 2.71 -2.57 1.05
C THR A 204 2.20 -3.57 2.07
N THR A 205 2.01 -3.12 3.31
CA THR A 205 1.44 -3.95 4.38
C THR A 205 -0.06 -4.12 4.15
N THR A 206 -0.52 -5.36 4.07
CA THR A 206 -1.92 -5.72 3.91
C THR A 206 -2.41 -6.53 5.09
N GLY A 207 -3.69 -6.44 5.39
CA GLY A 207 -4.36 -7.16 6.47
C GLY A 207 -5.46 -8.09 5.96
N GLY A 208 -6.29 -8.56 6.90
CA GLY A 208 -7.44 -9.40 6.62
C GLY A 208 -7.12 -10.90 6.60
N THR A 209 -8.17 -11.68 6.59
CA THR A 209 -8.17 -13.15 6.49
C THR A 209 -9.33 -13.58 5.59
N ALA A 210 -9.30 -14.81 5.10
CA ALA A 210 -10.38 -15.39 4.30
C ALA A 210 -10.84 -16.74 4.89
N PRO A 211 -11.54 -16.73 6.06
CA PRO A 211 -11.95 -17.96 6.74
C PRO A 211 -12.75 -18.87 5.80
N GLY A 212 -12.42 -20.17 5.82
CA GLY A 212 -13.06 -21.16 4.96
C GLY A 212 -12.46 -21.28 3.56
N THR A 213 -11.48 -20.47 3.19
CA THR A 213 -10.73 -20.67 1.96
C THR A 213 -9.95 -21.98 2.03
N VAL A 214 -10.19 -22.86 1.05
CA VAL A 214 -9.42 -24.10 0.87
C VAL A 214 -8.59 -23.96 -0.38
N TYR A 215 -7.29 -24.13 -0.24
CA TYR A 215 -6.35 -24.16 -1.35
C TYR A 215 -5.56 -25.46 -1.30
N THR A 216 -5.46 -26.15 -2.44
CA THR A 216 -4.66 -27.36 -2.57
C THR A 216 -3.46 -27.06 -3.46
N PRO A 217 -2.24 -26.94 -2.90
CA PRO A 217 -1.04 -26.77 -3.69
C PRO A 217 -0.84 -27.96 -4.63
N PHE A 218 -0.36 -27.70 -5.85
CA PHE A 218 -0.03 -28.79 -6.78
C PHE A 218 1.29 -29.47 -6.39
N THR A 219 1.44 -30.72 -6.78
CA THR A 219 2.66 -31.51 -6.53
C THR A 219 3.60 -31.47 -7.74
N ALA A 220 4.87 -31.85 -7.53
CA ALA A 220 5.82 -32.06 -8.62
C ALA A 220 5.33 -33.12 -9.64
N ALA A 221 4.54 -34.11 -9.20
CA ALA A 221 3.94 -35.12 -10.09
C ALA A 221 2.86 -34.49 -10.98
N ASP A 222 1.97 -33.65 -10.42
CA ASP A 222 0.96 -32.93 -11.20
C ASP A 222 1.63 -32.08 -12.29
N ALA A 223 2.72 -31.39 -11.93
CA ALA A 223 3.48 -30.58 -12.87
C ALA A 223 4.21 -31.42 -13.95
N ALA A 224 4.66 -32.62 -13.60
CA ALA A 224 5.29 -33.53 -14.59
C ALA A 224 4.30 -33.99 -15.67
N ASP A 225 3.06 -34.24 -15.27
CA ASP A 225 2.00 -34.72 -16.16
C ASP A 225 1.29 -33.59 -16.92
N ALA A 226 1.41 -32.35 -16.48
CA ALA A 226 0.77 -31.20 -17.08
C ALA A 226 1.33 -30.86 -18.48
N GLU A 227 0.52 -30.24 -19.33
CA GLU A 227 0.96 -29.58 -20.55
C GLU A 227 1.33 -28.12 -20.27
N ALA A 228 2.54 -27.71 -20.67
CA ALA A 228 3.03 -26.36 -20.35
C ALA A 228 2.15 -25.26 -20.99
N GLU A 229 1.65 -24.33 -20.17
CA GLU A 229 0.90 -23.16 -20.64
C GLU A 229 1.83 -22.21 -21.43
N SER A 230 1.34 -21.64 -22.52
CA SER A 230 2.10 -20.65 -23.27
C SER A 230 2.21 -19.33 -22.51
N MET A 231 3.42 -18.82 -22.32
CA MET A 231 3.63 -17.48 -21.80
C MET A 231 3.02 -16.42 -22.72
N PHE A 232 2.56 -15.33 -22.17
CA PHE A 232 2.07 -14.20 -22.96
C PHE A 232 3.23 -13.59 -23.79
N GLY A 233 3.04 -13.46 -25.09
CA GLY A 233 4.14 -13.18 -26.04
C GLY A 233 5.00 -11.98 -25.67
N THR A 234 4.38 -10.83 -25.37
CA THR A 234 5.14 -9.63 -24.94
C THR A 234 5.85 -9.87 -23.61
N SER A 235 5.21 -10.55 -22.64
CA SER A 235 5.83 -10.89 -21.36
C SER A 235 7.06 -11.77 -21.55
N GLN A 236 7.00 -12.77 -22.41
CA GLN A 236 8.14 -13.64 -22.73
C GLN A 236 9.31 -12.85 -23.32
N VAL A 237 9.05 -11.99 -24.30
CA VAL A 237 10.09 -11.13 -24.91
C VAL A 237 10.79 -10.26 -23.87
N TYR A 238 10.06 -9.75 -22.89
CA TYR A 238 10.65 -8.89 -21.86
C TYR A 238 11.28 -9.69 -20.72
N LEU A 239 10.85 -10.92 -20.46
CA LEU A 239 11.59 -11.87 -19.62
C LEU A 239 12.97 -12.15 -20.20
N ASP A 240 13.06 -12.43 -21.50
CA ASP A 240 14.35 -12.65 -22.20
C ASP A 240 15.26 -11.42 -22.08
N LYS A 241 14.72 -10.20 -22.23
CA LYS A 241 15.47 -8.96 -22.06
C LYS A 241 15.97 -8.75 -20.64
N ILE A 242 15.15 -9.06 -19.62
CA ILE A 242 15.54 -8.98 -18.21
C ILE A 242 16.63 -10.00 -17.91
N THR A 243 16.47 -11.24 -18.39
CA THR A 243 17.46 -12.33 -18.23
C THR A 243 18.80 -11.93 -18.84
N ALA A 244 18.79 -11.47 -20.10
CA ALA A 244 19.99 -11.03 -20.79
C ALA A 244 20.65 -9.82 -20.09
N LEU A 245 19.87 -8.86 -19.63
CA LEU A 245 20.40 -7.67 -18.90
C LEU A 245 21.05 -8.07 -17.59
N CYS A 246 20.44 -8.98 -16.82
CA CYS A 246 21.02 -9.46 -15.57
C CYS A 246 22.34 -10.20 -15.83
N ALA A 247 22.38 -11.07 -16.86
CA ALA A 247 23.58 -11.79 -17.26
C ALA A 247 24.71 -10.82 -17.69
N ASP A 248 24.41 -9.81 -18.53
CA ASP A 248 25.37 -8.78 -18.97
C ASP A 248 25.98 -8.00 -17.78
N LYS A 249 25.18 -7.74 -16.75
CA LYS A 249 25.60 -7.00 -15.55
C LYS A 249 26.19 -7.88 -14.45
N GLY A 250 26.25 -9.20 -14.63
CA GLY A 250 26.69 -10.13 -13.61
C GLY A 250 25.75 -10.20 -12.38
N ILE A 251 24.49 -9.88 -12.57
CA ILE A 251 23.44 -9.92 -11.55
C ILE A 251 22.76 -11.29 -11.59
N ARG A 252 22.61 -11.94 -10.45
CA ARG A 252 21.88 -13.19 -10.36
C ARG A 252 20.39 -12.94 -10.42
N LEU A 253 19.70 -13.50 -11.39
CA LEU A 253 18.25 -13.44 -11.52
C LEU A 253 17.63 -14.67 -10.86
N ILE A 254 16.66 -14.45 -9.97
CA ILE A 254 15.82 -15.48 -9.36
C ILE A 254 14.39 -15.25 -9.85
N LEU A 255 13.76 -16.31 -10.35
CA LEU A 255 12.34 -16.31 -10.66
C LEU A 255 11.56 -16.81 -9.45
N THR A 256 10.42 -16.20 -9.17
CA THR A 256 9.53 -16.62 -8.08
C THR A 256 8.07 -16.55 -8.53
N ASN A 257 7.23 -17.38 -7.97
CA ASN A 257 5.78 -17.22 -8.03
C ASN A 257 5.26 -17.30 -6.60
N ILE A 258 4.63 -16.23 -6.13
CA ILE A 258 4.15 -16.13 -4.75
C ILE A 258 2.89 -16.97 -4.57
N PRO A 259 2.43 -17.27 -3.32
CA PRO A 259 1.18 -17.98 -3.11
C PRO A 259 -0.01 -17.26 -3.75
N CYS A 260 -0.59 -17.87 -4.77
CA CYS A 260 -1.68 -17.32 -5.56
C CYS A 260 -2.49 -18.45 -6.22
N ASP A 261 -3.51 -18.08 -6.99
CA ASP A 261 -4.18 -19.04 -7.88
C ASP A 261 -3.27 -19.35 -9.07
N SER A 262 -2.43 -20.36 -8.91
CA SER A 262 -1.46 -20.85 -9.90
C SER A 262 -1.78 -22.29 -10.32
N SER A 263 -1.18 -22.74 -11.41
CA SER A 263 -1.44 -24.07 -11.96
C SER A 263 -0.14 -24.83 -12.27
N PRO A 264 -0.19 -26.18 -12.31
CA PRO A 264 0.96 -27.00 -12.69
C PRO A 264 1.44 -26.72 -14.12
N GLU A 265 0.56 -26.29 -15.04
CA GLU A 265 0.89 -25.94 -16.43
C GLU A 265 1.78 -24.68 -16.48
N ARG A 266 1.47 -23.66 -15.67
CA ARG A 266 2.29 -22.43 -15.53
C ARG A 266 3.61 -22.71 -14.85
N TYR A 267 3.59 -23.53 -13.81
CA TYR A 267 4.82 -23.97 -13.16
C TYR A 267 5.74 -24.67 -14.17
N LYS A 268 5.22 -25.66 -14.93
CA LYS A 268 6.01 -26.40 -15.92
C LYS A 268 6.62 -25.48 -16.98
N ALA A 269 5.84 -24.52 -17.48
CA ALA A 269 6.33 -23.57 -18.48
C ALA A 269 7.46 -22.70 -17.93
N THR A 270 7.27 -22.12 -16.73
CA THR A 270 8.27 -21.27 -16.08
C THR A 270 9.52 -22.07 -15.68
N GLN A 271 9.36 -23.28 -15.15
CA GLN A 271 10.46 -24.17 -14.78
C GLN A 271 11.28 -24.59 -16.01
N THR A 272 10.61 -24.85 -17.15
CA THR A 272 11.28 -25.17 -18.40
C THR A 272 12.14 -24.00 -18.89
N TYR A 273 11.59 -22.78 -18.83
CA TYR A 273 12.33 -21.57 -19.16
C TYR A 273 13.52 -21.37 -18.20
N ALA A 274 13.29 -21.49 -16.91
CA ALA A 274 14.32 -21.32 -15.89
C ALA A 274 15.47 -22.33 -16.10
N ALA A 275 15.16 -23.59 -16.32
CA ALA A 275 16.15 -24.63 -16.59
C ALA A 275 16.96 -24.37 -17.87
N ALA A 276 16.32 -23.91 -18.94
CA ALA A 276 16.98 -23.58 -20.21
C ALA A 276 17.98 -22.42 -20.07
N HIS A 277 17.76 -21.50 -19.10
CA HIS A 277 18.61 -20.35 -18.87
C HIS A 277 19.50 -20.47 -17.60
N GLY A 278 19.45 -21.64 -16.92
CA GLY A 278 20.21 -21.86 -15.68
C GLY A 278 19.77 -20.95 -14.53
N LEU A 279 18.49 -20.58 -14.48
CA LEU A 279 17.93 -19.72 -13.46
C LEU A 279 17.28 -20.54 -12.35
N PRO A 280 17.42 -20.15 -11.08
CA PRO A 280 16.62 -20.70 -9.99
C PRO A 280 15.17 -20.23 -10.10
N TYR A 281 14.24 -21.11 -9.78
CA TYR A 281 12.81 -20.83 -9.72
C TYR A 281 12.20 -21.37 -8.44
N TYR A 282 11.55 -20.51 -7.67
CA TYR A 282 10.83 -20.84 -6.44
C TYR A 282 9.35 -20.53 -6.62
N ASP A 283 8.54 -21.57 -6.78
CA ASP A 283 7.08 -21.45 -6.84
C ASP A 283 6.46 -21.83 -5.51
N PHE A 284 5.95 -20.87 -4.78
CA PHE A 284 5.33 -21.07 -3.47
C PHE A 284 3.93 -21.70 -3.54
N ASN A 285 3.46 -22.08 -4.74
CA ASN A 285 2.23 -22.84 -4.95
C ASN A 285 2.51 -24.34 -5.13
N GLU A 286 3.79 -24.73 -5.25
CA GLU A 286 4.20 -26.12 -5.24
C GLU A 286 4.19 -26.65 -3.79
N ALA A 287 3.63 -27.86 -3.59
CA ALA A 287 3.28 -28.41 -2.28
C ALA A 287 4.46 -28.46 -1.28
N SER A 288 5.68 -28.73 -1.75
CA SER A 288 6.85 -28.79 -0.87
C SER A 288 7.24 -27.42 -0.33
N LEU A 289 7.25 -26.37 -1.16
CA LEU A 289 7.54 -25.00 -0.74
C LEU A 289 6.40 -24.41 0.07
N TYR A 290 5.16 -24.62 -0.36
CA TYR A 290 3.97 -24.19 0.37
C TYR A 290 3.98 -24.72 1.82
N SER A 291 4.30 -26.01 1.97
CA SER A 291 4.40 -26.66 3.28
C SER A 291 5.63 -26.18 4.07
N ALA A 292 6.77 -25.99 3.40
CA ALA A 292 8.01 -25.56 4.03
C ALA A 292 7.89 -24.19 4.72
N ILE A 293 7.05 -23.29 4.18
CA ILE A 293 6.77 -21.98 4.78
C ILE A 293 5.52 -22.01 5.70
N SER A 294 4.88 -23.18 5.86
CA SER A 294 3.64 -23.32 6.64
C SER A 294 2.56 -22.31 6.22
N TYR A 295 2.38 -22.14 4.91
CA TYR A 295 1.39 -21.20 4.38
C TYR A 295 -0.03 -21.73 4.57
N ASP A 296 -0.95 -20.83 4.92
CA ASP A 296 -2.37 -21.12 5.11
C ASP A 296 -3.20 -20.09 4.34
N ALA A 297 -3.85 -20.51 3.27
CA ALA A 297 -4.63 -19.63 2.40
C ALA A 297 -5.75 -18.87 3.12
N ALA A 298 -6.32 -19.46 4.18
CA ALA A 298 -7.37 -18.82 4.97
C ALA A 298 -6.81 -17.74 5.91
N ALA A 299 -5.65 -17.97 6.49
CA ALA A 299 -5.02 -17.06 7.45
C ALA A 299 -4.10 -16.03 6.78
N ASP A 300 -3.39 -16.42 5.71
CA ASP A 300 -2.32 -15.63 5.08
C ASP A 300 -2.77 -14.92 3.79
N LEU A 301 -3.95 -15.27 3.26
CA LEU A 301 -4.51 -14.85 1.97
C LEU A 301 -3.72 -15.37 0.76
N LEU A 302 -4.41 -15.54 -0.37
CA LEU A 302 -3.80 -15.84 -1.67
C LEU A 302 -3.72 -14.57 -2.52
N SER A 303 -2.83 -14.56 -3.50
CA SER A 303 -2.62 -13.50 -4.50
C SER A 303 -2.10 -12.17 -3.94
N HIS A 304 -2.63 -11.71 -2.84
CA HIS A 304 -2.15 -10.56 -2.09
C HIS A 304 -2.01 -10.97 -0.62
N PRO A 305 -0.90 -11.65 -0.26
CA PRO A 305 -0.66 -12.09 1.10
C PRO A 305 -0.80 -10.94 2.09
N ASN A 306 -1.43 -11.21 3.23
CA ASN A 306 -1.38 -10.28 4.33
C ASN A 306 0.02 -10.25 4.96
N TYR A 307 0.23 -9.41 5.97
CA TYR A 307 1.54 -9.24 6.60
C TYR A 307 2.12 -10.57 7.14
N LEU A 308 1.29 -11.53 7.57
CA LEU A 308 1.74 -12.86 8.05
C LEU A 308 2.23 -13.72 6.89
N GLY A 309 1.46 -13.80 5.80
CA GLY A 309 1.87 -14.53 4.59
C GLY A 309 3.13 -13.93 3.97
N ALA A 310 3.20 -12.60 3.90
CA ALA A 310 4.37 -11.88 3.42
C ALA A 310 5.61 -12.16 4.26
N GLU A 311 5.48 -12.22 5.59
CA GLU A 311 6.56 -12.56 6.49
C GLU A 311 7.11 -13.97 6.23
N LYS A 312 6.24 -14.97 6.05
CA LYS A 312 6.63 -16.36 5.77
C LYS A 312 7.46 -16.47 4.50
N VAL A 313 6.99 -15.88 3.40
CA VAL A 313 7.71 -15.88 2.10
C VAL A 313 9.03 -15.10 2.23
N SER A 314 9.00 -13.92 2.85
CA SER A 314 10.19 -13.06 2.99
C SER A 314 11.27 -13.71 3.83
N ARG A 315 10.93 -14.40 4.93
CA ARG A 315 11.89 -15.16 5.74
C ARG A 315 12.53 -16.30 4.97
N TYR A 316 11.74 -17.04 4.19
CA TYR A 316 12.27 -18.10 3.34
C TYR A 316 13.25 -17.57 2.30
N LEU A 317 12.85 -16.55 1.52
CA LEU A 317 13.73 -15.94 0.52
C LEU A 317 14.97 -15.29 1.15
N GLY A 318 14.83 -14.65 2.30
CA GLY A 318 15.96 -14.10 3.03
C GLY A 318 16.97 -15.18 3.43
N ALA A 319 16.51 -16.38 3.84
CA ALA A 319 17.38 -17.51 4.12
C ALA A 319 18.11 -18.00 2.85
N VAL A 320 17.40 -18.11 1.73
CA VAL A 320 17.99 -18.44 0.42
C VAL A 320 19.06 -17.44 0.03
N LEU A 321 18.74 -16.12 0.08
CA LEU A 321 19.66 -15.03 -0.26
C LEU A 321 20.93 -15.06 0.61
N ALA A 322 20.80 -15.30 1.92
CA ALA A 322 21.91 -15.36 2.83
C ALA A 322 22.79 -16.62 2.60
N ARG A 323 22.16 -17.81 2.50
CA ARG A 323 22.87 -19.10 2.54
C ARG A 323 23.35 -19.54 1.17
N GLU A 324 22.50 -19.44 0.15
CA GLU A 324 22.80 -19.96 -1.19
C GLU A 324 23.48 -18.89 -2.06
N TYR A 325 23.11 -17.62 -1.86
CA TYR A 325 23.66 -16.51 -2.64
C TYR A 325 24.77 -15.75 -1.92
N GLY A 326 24.97 -16.02 -0.62
CA GLY A 326 26.04 -15.42 0.16
C GLY A 326 25.93 -13.90 0.27
N ILE A 327 24.69 -13.37 0.31
CA ILE A 327 24.49 -11.95 0.53
C ILE A 327 24.78 -11.63 1.97
N ALA A 328 25.84 -10.86 2.20
CA ALA A 328 26.28 -10.52 3.54
C ALA A 328 25.37 -9.47 4.19
N ALA A 329 25.26 -9.54 5.51
CA ALA A 329 24.61 -8.52 6.32
C ALA A 329 25.32 -7.17 6.17
N ARG A 330 24.53 -6.11 6.16
CA ARG A 330 25.00 -4.73 6.01
C ARG A 330 24.21 -3.81 6.94
N ALA A 331 24.89 -2.96 7.70
CA ALA A 331 24.20 -1.97 8.53
C ALA A 331 23.64 -0.84 7.67
N ASP A 332 22.39 -0.48 7.90
CA ASP A 332 21.72 0.64 7.23
C ASP A 332 20.67 1.24 8.19
N ALA A 333 20.97 2.42 8.72
CA ALA A 333 20.11 3.12 9.69
C ALA A 333 18.73 3.51 9.14
N SER A 334 18.55 3.54 7.81
CA SER A 334 17.25 3.83 7.21
C SER A 334 16.18 2.76 7.54
N TYR A 335 16.62 1.55 7.93
CA TYR A 335 15.73 0.48 8.37
C TYR A 335 15.14 0.71 9.76
N ASP A 336 15.74 1.53 10.61
CA ASP A 336 15.16 1.83 11.93
C ASP A 336 13.87 2.63 11.79
N LYS A 337 13.85 3.61 10.88
CA LYS A 337 12.62 4.35 10.53
C LYS A 337 11.59 3.44 9.88
N SER A 338 12.03 2.65 8.92
CA SER A 338 11.16 1.69 8.20
C SER A 338 10.54 0.66 9.16
N ARG A 339 11.29 0.21 10.18
CA ARG A 339 10.79 -0.70 11.21
C ARG A 339 9.68 -0.07 12.05
N ALA A 340 9.84 1.17 12.47
CA ALA A 340 8.82 1.88 13.24
C ALA A 340 7.52 1.97 12.44
N VAL A 341 7.60 2.35 11.16
CA VAL A 341 6.45 2.43 10.24
C VAL A 341 5.80 1.06 10.04
N TYR A 342 6.59 0.02 9.80
CA TYR A 342 6.06 -1.35 9.63
C TYR A 342 5.33 -1.84 10.89
N THR A 343 5.95 -1.63 12.06
CA THR A 343 5.34 -2.00 13.36
C THR A 343 4.02 -1.27 13.57
N HIS A 344 3.97 0.02 13.24
CA HIS A 344 2.75 0.82 13.34
C HIS A 344 1.66 0.35 12.36
N ALA A 345 2.02 0.06 11.12
CA ALA A 345 1.08 -0.47 10.12
C ALA A 345 0.48 -1.82 10.56
N VAL A 346 1.31 -2.73 11.10
CA VAL A 346 0.82 -4.00 11.66
C VAL A 346 -0.06 -3.77 12.88
N ALA A 347 0.27 -2.82 13.75
CA ALA A 347 -0.57 -2.46 14.89
C ALA A 347 -1.96 -1.98 14.44
N ASN A 348 -2.03 -1.11 13.42
CA ASN A 348 -3.30 -0.65 12.82
C ASN A 348 -4.14 -1.82 12.28
N ILE A 349 -3.51 -2.76 11.56
CA ILE A 349 -4.20 -3.94 11.03
C ILE A 349 -4.73 -4.82 12.16
N THR A 350 -3.95 -5.02 13.22
CA THR A 350 -4.34 -5.89 14.33
C THR A 350 -5.44 -5.29 15.21
N LEU A 351 -5.64 -3.97 15.19
CA LEU A 351 -6.79 -3.35 15.86
C LEU A 351 -8.11 -3.96 15.40
N THR A 352 -8.28 -4.18 14.11
CA THR A 352 -9.53 -4.71 13.53
C THR A 352 -9.82 -6.18 13.89
N GLN A 353 -8.91 -6.82 14.62
CA GLN A 353 -9.02 -8.23 15.03
C GLN A 353 -9.34 -8.40 16.53
N ILE A 354 -9.31 -7.31 17.29
CA ILE A 354 -9.55 -7.33 18.73
C ILE A 354 -11.06 -7.38 18.98
N THR A 355 -11.51 -8.32 19.80
CA THR A 355 -12.94 -8.48 20.13
C THR A 355 -13.29 -8.07 21.56
N ASP A 356 -12.30 -7.92 22.43
CA ASP A 356 -12.48 -7.43 23.80
C ASP A 356 -12.39 -5.90 23.83
N PRO A 357 -13.40 -5.16 24.32
CA PRO A 357 -13.42 -3.71 24.29
C PRO A 357 -12.35 -3.07 25.18
N CYS A 358 -11.99 -3.68 26.32
CA CYS A 358 -10.96 -3.15 27.20
C CYS A 358 -9.56 -3.33 26.59
N GLU A 359 -9.31 -4.48 25.96
CA GLU A 359 -8.08 -4.70 25.20
C GLU A 359 -7.97 -3.72 24.02
N TYR A 360 -9.07 -3.51 23.31
CA TYR A 360 -9.13 -2.55 22.20
C TYR A 360 -8.74 -1.13 22.64
N LEU A 361 -9.40 -0.60 23.67
CA LEU A 361 -9.08 0.73 24.21
C LEU A 361 -7.65 0.81 24.76
N ASN A 362 -7.18 -0.25 25.42
CA ASN A 362 -5.79 -0.30 25.89
C ASN A 362 -4.78 -0.24 24.74
N ARG A 363 -5.08 -0.88 23.61
CA ARG A 363 -4.22 -0.85 22.42
C ARG A 363 -4.11 0.55 21.82
N LEU A 364 -5.16 1.35 21.88
CA LEU A 364 -5.18 2.72 21.39
C LEU A 364 -4.27 3.69 22.18
N GLN A 365 -3.90 3.35 23.41
CA GLN A 365 -3.00 4.16 24.25
C GLN A 365 -1.58 4.29 23.67
N ASN A 366 -1.15 3.35 22.84
CA ASN A 366 0.20 3.28 22.31
C ASN A 366 0.37 3.91 20.91
N GLY A 367 -0.69 4.56 20.39
CA GLY A 367 -0.70 5.14 19.05
C GLY A 367 -0.88 6.65 19.05
N ALA A 368 -0.46 7.31 18.00
CA ALA A 368 -0.73 8.73 17.73
C ALA A 368 -2.12 8.91 17.09
N TYR A 369 -3.14 8.32 17.71
CA TYR A 369 -4.50 8.34 17.18
C TYR A 369 -5.27 9.55 17.63
N THR A 370 -6.17 10.02 16.76
CA THR A 370 -7.32 10.83 17.15
C THR A 370 -8.54 9.92 17.23
N ILE A 371 -9.17 9.88 18.40
CA ILE A 371 -10.29 9.01 18.69
C ILE A 371 -11.55 9.85 18.76
N PHE A 372 -12.52 9.55 17.92
CA PHE A 372 -13.85 10.12 17.98
C PHE A 372 -14.75 9.12 18.68
N ILE A 373 -15.50 9.58 19.68
CA ILE A 373 -16.55 8.76 20.33
C ILE A 373 -17.88 9.48 20.16
N PHE A 374 -18.90 8.71 19.89
CA PHE A 374 -20.27 9.20 19.95
C PHE A 374 -21.20 8.11 20.46
N ALA A 375 -22.16 8.55 21.22
CA ALA A 375 -23.18 7.70 21.79
C ALA A 375 -24.54 8.39 21.65
N PRO A 376 -25.43 7.85 20.81
CA PRO A 376 -26.82 8.24 20.84
C PRO A 376 -27.46 7.83 22.17
N LYS A 377 -28.71 8.24 22.41
CA LYS A 377 -29.46 7.97 23.65
C LYS A 377 -29.33 6.54 24.20
N ALA A 378 -29.51 6.40 25.51
CA ALA A 378 -29.59 5.12 26.22
C ALA A 378 -28.32 4.27 26.07
N PHE A 379 -27.16 4.87 26.22
CA PHE A 379 -25.86 4.18 26.02
C PHE A 379 -25.20 3.73 27.32
N SER A 380 -25.65 4.17 28.49
CA SER A 380 -24.87 4.04 29.73
C SER A 380 -25.18 2.80 30.57
N SER A 381 -26.19 2.00 30.21
CA SER A 381 -26.78 0.99 31.09
C SER A 381 -25.84 -0.13 31.53
N CYS A 382 -24.83 -0.45 30.72
CA CYS A 382 -23.87 -1.53 30.99
C CYS A 382 -22.39 -1.08 30.95
N ILE A 383 -22.10 0.20 31.05
CA ILE A 383 -20.70 0.66 31.14
C ILE A 383 -20.07 0.17 32.45
N SER A 384 -19.07 -0.72 32.33
CA SER A 384 -18.34 -1.25 33.46
C SER A 384 -17.31 -0.25 34.01
N GLU A 385 -16.86 -0.46 35.24
CA GLU A 385 -15.77 0.31 35.84
C GLU A 385 -14.48 0.18 35.01
N ASP A 386 -14.16 -1.03 34.56
CA ASP A 386 -12.96 -1.28 33.74
C ASP A 386 -13.02 -0.54 32.40
N LEU A 387 -14.15 -0.58 31.71
CA LEU A 387 -14.33 0.16 30.45
C LEU A 387 -14.18 1.68 30.67
N MET A 388 -14.76 2.20 31.76
CA MET A 388 -14.65 3.63 32.10
C MET A 388 -13.21 4.02 32.43
N ASN A 389 -12.48 3.18 33.18
CA ASN A 389 -11.08 3.39 33.49
C ASN A 389 -10.20 3.41 32.23
N GLN A 390 -10.49 2.58 31.22
CA GLN A 390 -9.78 2.63 29.94
C GLN A 390 -10.04 3.94 29.20
N LEU A 391 -11.27 4.43 29.18
CA LEU A 391 -11.60 5.74 28.59
C LEU A 391 -10.87 6.89 29.30
N PHE A 392 -10.82 6.87 30.64
CA PHE A 392 -10.04 7.86 31.39
C PHE A 392 -8.54 7.77 31.10
N THR A 393 -7.99 6.59 30.97
CA THR A 393 -6.58 6.39 30.61
C THR A 393 -6.27 6.90 29.19
N LEU A 394 -7.22 6.80 28.28
CA LEU A 394 -7.13 7.41 26.94
C LEU A 394 -7.23 8.94 26.98
N GLY A 395 -7.58 9.54 28.11
CA GLY A 395 -7.64 10.98 28.31
C GLY A 395 -9.05 11.59 28.17
N PHE A 396 -10.11 10.80 28.02
CA PHE A 396 -11.48 11.28 28.14
C PHE A 396 -11.76 11.64 29.61
N SER A 397 -12.63 12.61 29.87
CA SER A 397 -12.84 13.14 31.22
C SER A 397 -14.28 13.01 31.74
N THR A 398 -15.24 12.80 30.83
CA THR A 398 -16.64 12.69 31.20
C THR A 398 -16.97 11.34 31.79
N GLU A 399 -17.57 11.28 32.99
CA GLU A 399 -18.14 10.06 33.56
C GLU A 399 -19.40 9.67 32.78
N LEU A 400 -19.38 8.49 32.19
CA LEU A 400 -20.46 8.01 31.31
C LEU A 400 -21.36 6.97 31.98
N ARG A 401 -21.06 6.51 33.17
CA ARG A 401 -21.93 5.59 33.93
C ARG A 401 -23.14 6.34 34.50
N GLU A 402 -24.29 5.68 34.57
CA GLU A 402 -25.51 6.23 35.17
C GLU A 402 -26.03 7.51 34.49
N ILE A 403 -25.71 7.72 33.20
CA ILE A 403 -26.22 8.83 32.42
C ILE A 403 -27.68 8.53 32.02
N PRO A 404 -28.63 9.48 32.25
CA PRO A 404 -30.02 9.30 31.82
C PRO A 404 -30.16 9.04 30.31
N ASP A 405 -31.09 8.20 29.93
CA ASP A 405 -31.33 7.74 28.56
C ASP A 405 -31.61 8.88 27.54
N SER A 406 -31.95 10.07 28.04
CA SER A 406 -32.22 11.23 27.19
C SER A 406 -30.98 11.95 26.70
N TYR A 407 -29.77 11.63 27.23
CA TYR A 407 -28.52 12.30 26.87
C TYR A 407 -27.86 11.68 25.66
N HIS A 408 -27.12 12.55 24.94
CA HIS A 408 -26.18 12.18 23.87
C HIS A 408 -24.76 12.53 24.31
N TYR A 409 -23.80 11.79 23.82
CA TYR A 409 -22.40 12.08 24.05
C TYR A 409 -21.60 12.10 22.74
N CYS A 410 -20.79 13.13 22.55
CA CYS A 410 -19.83 13.24 21.48
C CYS A 410 -18.48 13.71 22.05
N ALA A 411 -17.40 13.11 21.58
CA ALA A 411 -16.05 13.47 22.00
C ALA A 411 -15.03 13.29 20.88
N VAL A 412 -13.99 14.09 20.93
CA VAL A 412 -12.78 13.99 20.12
C VAL A 412 -11.60 14.11 21.04
N ASN A 413 -10.71 13.15 21.01
CA ASN A 413 -9.45 13.20 21.74
C ASN A 413 -8.27 12.74 20.88
N GLY A 414 -7.19 13.51 20.92
CA GLY A 414 -5.99 13.23 20.13
C GLY A 414 -4.89 14.25 20.39
N PRO A 415 -3.86 14.30 19.55
CA PRO A 415 -2.74 15.24 19.71
C PRO A 415 -3.14 16.72 19.76
N ASP A 416 -4.26 17.10 19.15
CA ASP A 416 -4.77 18.48 19.14
C ASP A 416 -5.60 18.82 20.40
N GLY A 417 -5.82 17.86 21.29
CA GLY A 417 -6.51 18.03 22.56
C GLY A 417 -7.83 17.29 22.67
N LEU A 418 -8.56 17.55 23.75
CA LEU A 418 -9.84 16.94 24.09
C LEU A 418 -10.97 17.94 23.88
N THR A 419 -12.04 17.48 23.23
CA THR A 419 -13.34 18.16 23.19
C THR A 419 -14.43 17.15 23.52
N GLU A 420 -15.28 17.45 24.51
CA GLU A 420 -16.38 16.57 24.93
C GLU A 420 -17.68 17.37 25.05
N GLN A 421 -18.79 16.75 24.68
CA GLN A 421 -20.12 17.31 24.86
C GLN A 421 -21.10 16.19 25.30
N LEU A 422 -21.72 16.39 26.46
CA LEU A 422 -22.79 15.56 27.00
C LEU A 422 -24.05 16.44 27.17
N THR A 423 -25.12 16.18 26.43
CA THR A 423 -26.31 17.03 26.40
C THR A 423 -27.57 16.25 26.02
N MET A 424 -28.74 16.81 26.33
CA MET A 424 -30.05 16.32 25.86
C MET A 424 -30.49 17.01 24.56
N GLU A 425 -29.79 18.06 24.15
CA GLU A 425 -30.12 18.86 22.97
C GLU A 425 -29.45 18.30 21.73
N ASP A 426 -29.93 18.70 20.56
CA ASP A 426 -29.27 18.39 19.29
C ASP A 426 -27.82 18.85 19.28
N ILE A 427 -26.94 18.02 18.74
CA ILE A 427 -25.53 18.31 18.60
C ILE A 427 -25.22 18.70 17.16
N SER A 428 -24.65 19.87 16.96
CA SER A 428 -24.02 20.25 15.70
C SER A 428 -22.70 20.94 16.03
N PHE A 429 -21.64 20.14 16.14
CA PHE A 429 -20.33 20.72 16.38
C PHE A 429 -19.30 20.20 15.36
N SER A 430 -18.39 21.07 14.98
CA SER A 430 -17.34 20.77 14.01
C SER A 430 -16.02 21.35 14.47
N GLY A 431 -14.95 20.75 13.98
CA GLY A 431 -13.58 21.20 14.25
C GLY A 431 -12.64 20.66 13.18
N SER A 432 -11.37 20.68 13.50
CA SER A 432 -10.33 20.12 12.67
C SER A 432 -9.25 19.50 13.53
N ILE A 433 -8.62 18.47 13.02
CA ILE A 433 -7.46 17.77 13.60
C ILE A 433 -6.22 17.98 12.73
N ARG A 434 -5.07 17.50 13.14
CA ARG A 434 -3.80 17.70 12.47
C ARG A 434 -3.44 19.17 12.29
N GLY A 435 -3.58 19.95 13.39
CA GLY A 435 -3.26 21.38 13.34
C GLY A 435 -4.19 22.19 12.42
N GLY A 436 -5.42 21.76 12.24
CA GLY A 436 -6.41 22.46 11.43
C GLY A 436 -6.60 21.94 10.00
N VAL A 437 -5.91 20.87 9.61
CA VAL A 437 -5.90 20.38 8.22
C VAL A 437 -7.07 19.46 7.93
N THR A 438 -7.41 18.52 8.84
CA THR A 438 -8.45 17.52 8.61
C THR A 438 -9.76 17.93 9.30
N PRO A 439 -10.80 18.31 8.56
CA PRO A 439 -12.06 18.73 9.15
C PRO A 439 -12.86 17.53 9.66
N TYR A 440 -13.63 17.75 10.73
CA TYR A 440 -14.63 16.80 11.19
C TYR A 440 -15.91 17.50 11.60
N ARG A 441 -17.04 16.77 11.58
CA ARG A 441 -18.33 17.28 12.04
C ARG A 441 -19.15 16.18 12.67
N PHE A 442 -19.68 16.46 13.87
CA PHE A 442 -20.76 15.69 14.50
C PHE A 442 -22.11 16.36 14.24
N LEU A 443 -23.10 15.56 13.98
CA LEU A 443 -24.51 15.98 13.90
C LEU A 443 -25.39 14.94 14.59
N ILE A 444 -26.16 15.37 15.59
CA ILE A 444 -27.29 14.61 16.12
C ILE A 444 -28.51 15.52 15.95
N ASP A 445 -29.48 15.06 15.17
CA ASP A 445 -30.70 15.81 14.90
C ASP A 445 -31.91 14.99 15.38
N THR A 446 -32.52 15.47 16.46
CA THR A 446 -33.69 14.84 17.09
C THR A 446 -35.00 15.15 16.37
N SER A 447 -35.01 16.10 15.42
CA SER A 447 -36.20 16.50 14.66
C SER A 447 -36.56 15.50 13.56
N ILE A 448 -35.65 14.64 13.14
CA ILE A 448 -35.89 13.60 12.13
C ILE A 448 -36.50 12.37 12.82
N MET A 449 -37.79 12.22 12.69
CA MET A 449 -38.52 11.04 13.18
C MET A 449 -38.27 9.84 12.25
N VAL A 450 -37.19 9.08 12.47
CA VAL A 450 -37.12 7.69 12.01
C VAL A 450 -37.64 6.75 13.09
N PRO A 451 -38.14 5.58 12.76
CA PRO A 451 -38.77 4.68 13.72
C PRO A 451 -37.94 4.35 14.97
N ASP A 452 -36.61 4.47 14.90
CA ASP A 452 -35.69 4.15 16.00
C ASP A 452 -34.90 5.36 16.54
N GLY A 453 -35.38 6.61 16.27
CA GLY A 453 -35.02 7.78 17.11
C GLY A 453 -34.07 8.73 16.47
N HIS A 454 -32.90 8.81 16.18
CA HIS A 454 -32.09 9.96 15.84
C HIS A 454 -31.26 9.77 14.59
N THR A 455 -31.19 10.79 13.73
CA THR A 455 -30.16 10.87 12.69
C THR A 455 -28.86 11.29 13.35
N PHE A 456 -27.90 10.41 13.30
CA PHE A 456 -26.55 10.64 13.74
C PHE A 456 -25.62 10.66 12.53
N SER A 457 -24.67 11.59 12.49
CA SER A 457 -23.63 11.66 11.46
C SER A 457 -22.31 12.08 12.09
N LEU A 458 -21.24 11.40 11.71
CA LEU A 458 -19.86 11.84 11.97
C LEU A 458 -19.10 11.82 10.65
N THR A 459 -18.78 12.98 10.13
CA THR A 459 -17.87 13.09 8.99
C THR A 459 -16.45 13.40 9.45
N VAL A 460 -15.48 12.68 8.89
CA VAL A 460 -14.04 12.95 9.04
C VAL A 460 -13.45 13.04 7.64
N ASP A 461 -12.76 14.15 7.37
CA ASP A 461 -12.22 14.45 6.03
C ASP A 461 -13.27 14.31 4.92
N SER A 462 -14.47 14.84 5.17
CA SER A 462 -15.63 14.78 4.26
C SER A 462 -16.18 13.36 3.99
N THR A 463 -15.70 12.33 4.69
CA THR A 463 -16.20 10.95 4.59
C THR A 463 -17.11 10.66 5.76
N GLU A 464 -18.30 10.10 5.50
CA GLU A 464 -19.22 9.64 6.55
C GLU A 464 -18.63 8.39 7.23
N CYS A 465 -18.43 8.49 8.55
CA CYS A 465 -17.86 7.45 9.38
C CYS A 465 -18.82 6.98 10.49
N GLY A 466 -19.94 7.63 10.67
CA GLY A 466 -20.90 7.31 11.73
C GLY A 466 -21.57 5.95 11.55
N THR A 467 -21.84 5.28 12.66
CA THR A 467 -22.67 4.08 12.71
C THR A 467 -23.92 4.36 13.56
N GLN A 468 -25.03 3.67 13.30
CA GLN A 468 -26.30 3.85 14.03
C GLN A 468 -26.48 2.81 15.16
N ALA A 469 -25.39 2.14 15.55
CA ALA A 469 -25.46 1.07 16.55
C ALA A 469 -25.63 1.64 17.97
N PRO A 470 -26.37 0.94 18.86
CA PRO A 470 -26.52 1.35 20.25
C PRO A 470 -25.21 1.23 21.04
N GLY A 471 -25.03 2.08 22.05
CA GLY A 471 -23.82 2.11 22.88
C GLY A 471 -22.79 3.12 22.42
N LEU A 472 -21.51 2.84 22.66
CA LEU A 472 -20.40 3.71 22.27
C LEU A 472 -19.92 3.37 20.87
N ASN A 473 -19.95 4.33 19.98
CA ASN A 473 -19.41 4.19 18.63
C ASN A 473 -18.10 4.97 18.55
N LEU A 474 -17.05 4.33 18.07
CA LEU A 474 -15.72 4.93 17.95
C LEU A 474 -15.27 4.95 16.50
N VAL A 475 -14.59 6.05 16.15
CA VAL A 475 -13.83 6.16 14.90
C VAL A 475 -12.39 6.48 15.27
N VAL A 476 -11.46 5.68 14.79
CA VAL A 476 -10.03 5.83 15.06
C VAL A 476 -9.35 6.36 13.81
N TYR A 477 -8.82 7.57 13.90
CA TYR A 477 -8.08 8.22 12.83
C TYR A 477 -6.59 8.24 13.15
N ASP A 478 -5.79 7.79 12.21
CA ASP A 478 -4.32 7.81 12.30
C ASP A 478 -3.77 9.01 11.51
N SER A 479 -3.10 9.91 12.20
CA SER A 479 -2.51 11.12 11.60
C SER A 479 -1.30 10.81 10.70
N ASP A 480 -0.59 9.70 10.94
CA ASP A 480 0.58 9.30 10.14
C ASP A 480 0.14 8.76 8.77
N THR A 481 -0.87 7.88 8.74
CA THR A 481 -1.44 7.37 7.49
C THR A 481 -2.49 8.29 6.88
N LYS A 482 -2.90 9.34 7.60
CA LYS A 482 -3.96 10.30 7.20
C LYS A 482 -5.28 9.60 6.84
N SER A 483 -5.66 8.61 7.60
CA SER A 483 -6.83 7.79 7.32
C SER A 483 -7.55 7.31 8.58
N VAL A 484 -8.83 7.00 8.42
CA VAL A 484 -9.57 6.23 9.41
C VAL A 484 -9.08 4.79 9.33
N VAL A 485 -8.52 4.28 10.43
CA VAL A 485 -7.95 2.93 10.50
C VAL A 485 -8.94 1.92 11.05
N ASP A 486 -9.91 2.37 11.84
CA ASP A 486 -10.96 1.48 12.34
C ASP A 486 -12.23 2.25 12.71
N ARG A 487 -13.36 1.56 12.63
CA ARG A 487 -14.66 2.03 13.12
C ARG A 487 -15.29 0.90 13.92
N VAL A 488 -15.57 1.16 15.20
CA VAL A 488 -16.13 0.12 16.08
C VAL A 488 -17.34 0.60 16.85
N ASN A 489 -18.17 -0.35 17.21
CA ASN A 489 -19.21 -0.17 18.22
C ASN A 489 -18.92 -1.06 19.43
N ILE A 490 -18.95 -0.49 20.61
CA ILE A 490 -19.01 -1.21 21.89
C ILE A 490 -20.47 -1.09 22.34
N ASN A 491 -21.21 -2.18 22.25
CA ASN A 491 -22.61 -2.16 22.66
C ASN A 491 -22.74 -2.14 24.19
N THR A 492 -22.71 -0.96 24.77
CA THR A 492 -22.83 -0.71 26.20
C THR A 492 -24.27 -0.79 26.72
N THR A 493 -25.22 -1.26 25.91
CA THR A 493 -26.57 -1.64 26.36
C THR A 493 -26.72 -3.14 26.62
N ASP A 494 -25.68 -3.92 26.28
CA ASP A 494 -25.56 -5.35 26.51
C ASP A 494 -24.51 -5.62 27.61
N PRO A 495 -24.83 -6.39 28.67
CA PRO A 495 -23.86 -6.74 29.71
C PRO A 495 -22.61 -7.47 29.21
N ALA A 496 -22.67 -8.12 28.06
CA ALA A 496 -21.52 -8.79 27.43
C ALA A 496 -20.57 -7.81 26.75
N LEU A 497 -20.96 -6.53 26.60
CA LEU A 497 -20.17 -5.47 25.95
C LEU A 497 -19.58 -5.91 24.58
N PRO A 498 -20.36 -6.46 23.65
CA PRO A 498 -19.82 -6.93 22.41
C PRO A 498 -19.22 -5.78 21.60
N LEU A 499 -18.01 -6.02 21.03
CA LEU A 499 -17.32 -5.11 20.13
C LEU A 499 -17.51 -5.56 18.70
N THR A 500 -17.94 -4.66 17.84
CA THR A 500 -18.17 -4.92 16.40
C THR A 500 -17.39 -3.92 15.56
N HIS A 501 -16.62 -4.40 14.59
CA HIS A 501 -15.93 -3.61 13.58
C HIS A 501 -16.81 -3.38 12.33
N TYR A 502 -16.61 -2.23 11.61
CA TYR A 502 -17.40 -1.81 10.45
C TYR A 502 -16.53 -1.46 9.23
#